data_cf1846ed9b4aa4d3677f36f36907fe22
#
_entry.id   cf1846ed9b4aa4d3677f36f36907fe22
#
_cell.length_a   1.000
_cell.length_b   1.000
_cell.length_c   1.000
_cell.angle_alpha   90.00
_cell.angle_beta   90.00
_cell.angle_gamma   90.00
#
_symmetry.space_group_name_H-M   'P 1'
#
loop_
_entity.id
_entity.type
_entity.pdbx_description
1 polymer ?
#
loop_
_entity_poly.entity_id
_entity_poly.type
_entity_poly.pdbx_seq_one_letter_code
_entity_poly.pdbx_strand_id
1 'polypeptide(L)'
;ADFLEYMEIERGRSLKTIENYSLYLNRFYEFAGDIKVGKIDSELVTKWRKWLNRYKGDDGREISKTTQNYHLIALRSFLKYLARRDIDTLAPEKIELASSKRPQVSFLAPEEVTALFEATDTSNIIGLRDRAILELLFSTGLRVSELVNLNKESINLDKGEFSIRGKGQKDRPVYISDSAKHAMLEYLKTRKDDNEALFVQASKNKNSDEA
;
A
#
# COMPACT_ATOMS: atom_id res chain seq x y z
N ALA A 1 18.56 15.59 -3.83
CA ALA A 1 17.68 16.58 -3.16
C ALA A 1 16.67 17.15 -4.15
N ASP A 2 17.08 17.97 -5.11
CA ASP A 2 16.23 18.81 -5.99
C ASP A 2 15.16 18.04 -6.79
N PHE A 3 15.47 16.84 -7.26
CA PHE A 3 14.49 16.01 -7.99
C PHE A 3 13.33 15.54 -7.09
N LEU A 4 13.64 15.15 -5.86
CA LEU A 4 12.60 14.68 -4.92
C LEU A 4 11.72 15.84 -4.48
N GLU A 5 12.32 17.00 -4.24
CA GLU A 5 11.62 18.26 -3.95
C GLU A 5 10.71 18.69 -5.12
N TYR A 6 11.21 18.63 -6.36
CA TYR A 6 10.39 18.82 -7.56
C TYR A 6 9.19 17.87 -7.61
N MET A 7 9.40 16.58 -7.28
CA MET A 7 8.32 15.59 -7.29
C MET A 7 7.27 15.90 -6.21
N GLU A 8 7.68 16.36 -5.05
CA GLU A 8 6.81 16.75 -3.95
C GLU A 8 6.04 18.03 -4.27
N ILE A 9 6.75 19.13 -4.53
CA ILE A 9 6.19 20.47 -4.61
C ILE A 9 5.53 20.71 -5.98
N GLU A 10 6.27 20.53 -7.08
CA GLU A 10 5.76 20.88 -8.41
C GLU A 10 4.84 19.77 -8.99
N ARG A 11 5.07 18.49 -8.61
CA ARG A 11 4.29 17.36 -9.12
C ARG A 11 3.23 16.87 -8.15
N GLY A 12 3.17 17.40 -6.93
CA GLY A 12 2.17 17.05 -5.92
C GLY A 12 2.15 15.55 -5.58
N ARG A 13 3.33 14.89 -5.57
CA ARG A 13 3.40 13.46 -5.27
C ARG A 13 3.32 13.24 -3.77
N SER A 14 2.65 12.16 -3.35
CA SER A 14 2.57 11.81 -1.93
C SER A 14 3.94 11.48 -1.35
N LEU A 15 4.14 11.74 -0.05
CA LEU A 15 5.37 11.41 0.68
C LEU A 15 5.80 9.95 0.46
N LYS A 16 4.83 9.02 0.45
CA LYS A 16 5.13 7.59 0.17
C LYS A 16 5.71 7.36 -1.23
N THR A 17 5.27 8.14 -2.21
CA THR A 17 5.86 8.10 -3.56
C THR A 17 7.29 8.63 -3.52
N ILE A 18 7.55 9.72 -2.80
CA ILE A 18 8.88 10.31 -2.67
C ILE A 18 9.85 9.34 -1.99
N GLU A 19 9.45 8.71 -0.89
CA GLU A 19 10.23 7.66 -0.21
C GLU A 19 10.62 6.52 -1.17
N ASN A 20 9.66 6.01 -1.94
CA ASN A 20 9.92 4.94 -2.90
C ASN A 20 10.90 5.37 -4.00
N TYR A 21 10.72 6.58 -4.55
CA TYR A 21 11.64 7.11 -5.56
C TYR A 21 13.04 7.32 -4.99
N SER A 22 13.15 7.83 -3.76
CA SER A 22 14.42 7.95 -3.05
C SER A 22 15.10 6.59 -2.89
N LEU A 23 14.37 5.57 -2.42
CA LEU A 23 14.89 4.21 -2.28
C LEU A 23 15.42 3.64 -3.60
N TYR A 24 14.64 3.79 -4.68
CA TYR A 24 15.01 3.24 -5.99
C TYR A 24 16.21 3.97 -6.60
N LEU A 25 16.32 5.28 -6.44
CA LEU A 25 17.45 6.05 -6.91
C LEU A 25 18.70 5.82 -6.06
N ASN A 26 18.57 5.68 -4.74
CA ASN A 26 19.71 5.34 -3.87
C ASN A 26 20.32 4.00 -4.27
N ARG A 27 19.51 2.98 -4.56
CA ARG A 27 20.02 1.71 -5.09
C ARG A 27 20.72 1.85 -6.44
N PHE A 28 20.30 2.78 -7.28
CA PHE A 28 21.01 3.08 -8.50
C PHE A 28 22.40 3.69 -8.21
N TYR A 29 22.48 4.63 -7.26
CA TYR A 29 23.74 5.24 -6.83
C TYR A 29 24.67 4.22 -6.13
N GLU A 30 24.15 3.34 -5.32
CA GLU A 30 24.91 2.24 -4.72
C GLU A 30 25.58 1.35 -5.78
N PHE A 31 24.87 1.07 -6.86
CA PHE A 31 25.39 0.30 -7.98
C PHE A 31 26.36 1.09 -8.85
N ALA A 32 26.02 2.33 -9.19
CA ALA A 32 26.76 3.14 -10.16
C ALA A 32 27.96 3.89 -9.56
N GLY A 33 27.96 4.05 -8.22
CA GLY A 33 28.92 4.90 -7.53
C GLY A 33 28.68 6.38 -7.76
N ASP A 34 29.67 7.21 -7.41
CA ASP A 34 29.62 8.67 -7.61
C ASP A 34 29.94 9.03 -9.07
N ILE A 35 28.91 8.96 -9.92
CA ILE A 35 29.01 9.30 -11.34
C ILE A 35 28.33 10.64 -11.65
N LYS A 36 28.91 11.36 -12.62
CA LYS A 36 28.23 12.55 -13.19
C LYS A 36 26.99 12.10 -13.98
N VAL A 37 25.88 12.82 -13.87
CA VAL A 37 24.62 12.48 -14.54
C VAL A 37 24.73 12.33 -16.06
N GLY A 38 25.60 13.10 -16.73
CA GLY A 38 25.89 12.97 -18.16
C GLY A 38 26.65 11.66 -18.55
N LYS A 39 27.06 10.86 -17.57
CA LYS A 39 27.66 9.54 -17.77
C LYS A 39 26.67 8.40 -17.65
N ILE A 40 25.41 8.71 -17.38
CA ILE A 40 24.33 7.70 -17.38
C ILE A 40 24.00 7.39 -18.85
N ASP A 41 24.55 6.32 -19.36
CA ASP A 41 24.34 5.84 -20.73
C ASP A 41 23.55 4.51 -20.78
N SER A 42 23.28 4.04 -21.98
CA SER A 42 22.54 2.78 -22.19
C SER A 42 23.29 1.56 -21.69
N GLU A 43 24.64 1.59 -21.72
CA GLU A 43 25.45 0.47 -21.25
C GLU A 43 25.36 0.34 -19.72
N LEU A 44 25.49 1.46 -19.00
CA LEU A 44 25.34 1.50 -17.54
C LEU A 44 23.95 1.02 -17.11
N VAL A 45 22.90 1.48 -17.78
CA VAL A 45 21.53 1.03 -17.49
C VAL A 45 21.37 -0.47 -17.74
N THR A 46 21.99 -0.99 -18.79
CA THR A 46 21.97 -2.44 -19.07
C THR A 46 22.69 -3.25 -17.99
N LYS A 47 23.86 -2.78 -17.53
CA LYS A 47 24.59 -3.39 -16.41
C LYS A 47 23.76 -3.35 -15.12
N TRP A 48 23.10 -2.21 -14.84
CA TRP A 48 22.24 -2.08 -13.69
C TRP A 48 21.03 -3.01 -13.73
N ARG A 49 20.38 -3.20 -14.89
CA ARG A 49 19.30 -4.18 -15.06
C ARG A 49 19.75 -5.61 -14.74
N LYS A 50 20.95 -5.98 -15.16
CA LYS A 50 21.54 -7.29 -14.83
C LYS A 50 21.78 -7.43 -13.32
N TRP A 51 22.24 -6.37 -12.68
CA TRP A 51 22.45 -6.32 -11.24
C TRP A 51 21.11 -6.41 -10.48
N LEU A 52 20.10 -5.61 -10.86
CA LEU A 52 18.76 -5.68 -10.28
C LEU A 52 18.13 -7.08 -10.37
N ASN A 53 18.40 -7.80 -11.47
CA ASN A 53 17.87 -9.14 -11.64
C ASN A 53 18.45 -10.17 -10.65
N ARG A 54 19.60 -9.87 -10.07
CA ARG A 54 20.28 -10.71 -9.06
C ARG A 54 20.23 -10.10 -7.67
N TYR A 55 19.65 -8.91 -7.56
CA TYR A 55 19.54 -8.21 -6.29
C TYR A 55 18.53 -8.93 -5.38
N LYS A 56 18.95 -9.19 -4.15
CA LYS A 56 18.10 -9.78 -3.12
C LYS A 56 17.62 -8.69 -2.18
N GLY A 57 16.34 -8.70 -1.88
CA GLY A 57 15.74 -7.86 -0.85
C GLY A 57 16.13 -8.29 0.56
N ASP A 58 15.60 -7.60 1.55
CA ASP A 58 15.86 -7.85 2.97
C ASP A 58 15.40 -9.26 3.41
N ASP A 59 14.44 -9.85 2.68
CA ASP A 59 13.96 -11.22 2.86
C ASP A 59 14.86 -12.29 2.19
N GLY A 60 15.99 -11.89 1.60
CA GLY A 60 16.95 -12.76 0.91
C GLY A 60 16.48 -13.25 -0.47
N ARG A 61 15.27 -12.85 -0.94
CA ARG A 61 14.73 -13.25 -2.24
C ARG A 61 15.07 -12.24 -3.33
N GLU A 62 15.18 -12.71 -4.55
CA GLU A 62 15.33 -11.82 -5.70
C GLU A 62 14.08 -10.96 -5.89
N ILE A 63 14.28 -9.67 -6.22
CA ILE A 63 13.16 -8.76 -6.46
C ILE A 63 12.41 -9.12 -7.75
N SER A 64 11.09 -9.01 -7.70
CA SER A 64 10.20 -9.32 -8.84
C SER A 64 10.49 -8.42 -10.06
N LYS A 65 10.11 -8.87 -11.26
CA LYS A 65 10.18 -8.04 -12.48
C LYS A 65 9.40 -6.73 -12.35
N THR A 66 8.28 -6.77 -11.67
CA THR A 66 7.48 -5.57 -11.38
C THR A 66 8.26 -4.59 -10.51
N THR A 67 8.92 -5.08 -9.46
CA THR A 67 9.77 -4.26 -8.58
C THR A 67 10.98 -3.70 -9.33
N GLN A 68 11.63 -4.51 -10.19
CA GLN A 68 12.69 -4.05 -11.08
C GLN A 68 12.21 -2.90 -11.99
N ASN A 69 11.01 -3.02 -12.56
CA ASN A 69 10.41 -1.96 -13.37
C ASN A 69 10.20 -0.66 -12.57
N TYR A 70 9.81 -0.73 -11.29
CA TYR A 70 9.68 0.49 -10.47
C TYR A 70 11.00 1.23 -10.32
N HIS A 71 12.13 0.53 -10.18
CA HIS A 71 13.45 1.15 -10.17
C HIS A 71 13.77 1.85 -11.50
N LEU A 72 13.46 1.19 -12.62
CA LEU A 72 13.65 1.78 -13.95
C LEU A 72 12.74 2.97 -14.20
N ILE A 73 11.49 2.94 -13.72
CA ILE A 73 10.53 4.06 -13.79
C ILE A 73 11.06 5.26 -13.01
N ALA A 74 11.62 5.04 -11.82
CA ALA A 74 12.21 6.12 -11.02
C ALA A 74 13.39 6.77 -11.75
N LEU A 75 14.30 5.96 -12.33
CA LEU A 75 15.42 6.47 -13.13
C LEU A 75 14.93 7.23 -14.37
N ARG A 76 13.96 6.69 -15.12
CA ARG A 76 13.34 7.40 -16.26
C ARG A 76 12.76 8.75 -15.86
N SER A 77 12.07 8.81 -14.72
CA SER A 77 11.49 10.05 -14.22
C SER A 77 12.58 11.07 -13.84
N PHE A 78 13.68 10.60 -13.26
CA PHE A 78 14.85 11.43 -12.94
C PHE A 78 15.51 11.98 -14.20
N LEU A 79 15.80 11.12 -15.19
CA LEU A 79 16.36 11.57 -16.46
C LEU A 79 15.44 12.56 -17.20
N LYS A 80 14.12 12.34 -17.15
CA LYS A 80 13.14 13.28 -17.71
C LYS A 80 13.15 14.65 -17.00
N TYR A 81 13.38 14.65 -15.70
CA TYR A 81 13.55 15.89 -14.94
C TYR A 81 14.81 16.63 -15.37
N LEU A 82 15.95 15.93 -15.56
CA LEU A 82 17.22 16.52 -16.02
C LEU A 82 17.08 17.08 -17.45
N ALA A 83 16.47 16.33 -18.36
CA ALA A 83 16.23 16.77 -19.73
C ALA A 83 15.39 18.07 -19.82
N ARG A 84 14.44 18.27 -18.90
CA ARG A 84 13.65 19.51 -18.81
C ARG A 84 14.44 20.72 -18.30
N ARG A 85 15.63 20.49 -17.77
CA ARG A 85 16.57 21.51 -17.29
C ARG A 85 17.78 21.65 -18.20
N ASP A 86 17.66 21.14 -19.45
CA ASP A 86 18.70 21.19 -20.47
C ASP A 86 20.02 20.54 -20.02
N ILE A 87 19.92 19.57 -19.08
CA ILE A 87 21.06 18.74 -18.67
C ILE A 87 21.14 17.54 -19.57
N ASP A 88 22.23 17.43 -20.32
CA ASP A 88 22.44 16.33 -21.27
C ASP A 88 22.63 14.99 -20.55
N THR A 89 21.79 14.01 -20.90
CA THR A 89 21.78 12.67 -20.33
C THR A 89 21.21 11.66 -21.34
N LEU A 90 21.19 10.38 -20.96
CA LEU A 90 20.46 9.36 -21.71
C LEU A 90 18.98 9.77 -21.87
N ALA A 91 18.48 9.75 -23.11
CA ALA A 91 17.06 9.98 -23.37
C ALA A 91 16.21 8.96 -22.59
N PRO A 92 15.26 9.41 -21.76
CA PRO A 92 14.48 8.53 -20.88
C PRO A 92 13.74 7.40 -21.60
N GLU A 93 13.36 7.62 -22.85
CA GLU A 93 12.65 6.68 -23.72
C GLU A 93 13.50 5.46 -24.08
N LYS A 94 14.83 5.57 -24.05
CA LYS A 94 15.76 4.46 -24.28
C LYS A 94 15.77 3.42 -23.15
N ILE A 95 15.18 3.75 -22.00
CA ILE A 95 15.01 2.79 -20.89
C ILE A 95 13.70 2.04 -21.10
N GLU A 96 13.75 0.90 -21.73
CA GLU A 96 12.58 0.03 -21.91
C GLU A 96 12.22 -0.66 -20.58
N LEU A 97 10.94 -0.90 -20.33
CA LEU A 97 10.46 -1.67 -19.19
C LEU A 97 10.26 -3.12 -19.61
N ALA A 98 10.58 -4.05 -18.71
CA ALA A 98 10.30 -5.45 -18.96
C ALA A 98 8.78 -5.68 -19.00
N SER A 99 8.32 -6.50 -19.94
CA SER A 99 6.94 -6.99 -19.92
C SER A 99 6.72 -7.79 -18.64
N SER A 100 5.75 -7.39 -17.85
CA SER A 100 5.28 -8.16 -16.70
C SER A 100 3.89 -8.70 -17.02
N LYS A 101 3.73 -10.02 -16.94
CA LYS A 101 2.41 -10.62 -17.01
C LYS A 101 1.58 -10.06 -15.86
N ARG A 102 0.41 -9.52 -16.14
CA ARG A 102 -0.54 -9.18 -15.07
C ARG A 102 -0.94 -10.49 -14.41
N PRO A 103 -0.81 -10.61 -13.08
CA PRO A 103 -1.34 -11.80 -12.40
C PRO A 103 -2.83 -11.93 -12.73
N GLN A 104 -3.24 -13.14 -13.01
CA GLN A 104 -4.66 -13.43 -13.16
C GLN A 104 -5.32 -13.20 -11.79
N VAL A 105 -6.34 -12.37 -11.75
CA VAL A 105 -7.10 -12.11 -10.52
C VAL A 105 -7.94 -13.34 -10.24
N SER A 106 -7.71 -13.99 -9.10
CA SER A 106 -8.60 -15.02 -8.58
C SER A 106 -9.64 -14.36 -7.67
N PHE A 107 -10.88 -14.84 -7.78
CA PHE A 107 -11.99 -14.42 -6.95
C PHE A 107 -12.36 -15.56 -6.00
N LEU A 108 -12.77 -15.21 -4.79
CA LEU A 108 -13.38 -16.19 -3.88
C LEU A 108 -14.79 -16.51 -4.36
N ALA A 109 -15.15 -17.77 -4.35
CA ALA A 109 -16.52 -18.20 -4.55
C ALA A 109 -17.39 -17.77 -3.34
N PRO A 110 -18.72 -17.59 -3.51
CA PRO A 110 -19.59 -17.22 -2.39
C PRO A 110 -19.46 -18.15 -1.18
N GLU A 111 -19.30 -19.44 -1.41
CA GLU A 111 -19.12 -20.47 -0.39
C GLU A 111 -17.80 -20.30 0.37
N GLU A 112 -16.74 -19.88 -0.32
CA GLU A 112 -15.43 -19.60 0.30
C GLU A 112 -15.50 -18.34 1.16
N VAL A 113 -16.25 -17.33 0.73
CA VAL A 113 -16.50 -16.12 1.53
C VAL A 113 -17.28 -16.46 2.80
N THR A 114 -18.31 -17.28 2.69
CA THR A 114 -19.09 -17.76 3.83
C THR A 114 -18.21 -18.54 4.82
N ALA A 115 -17.41 -19.48 4.32
CA ALA A 115 -16.48 -20.25 5.14
C ALA A 115 -15.45 -19.36 5.85
N LEU A 116 -14.96 -18.30 5.18
CA LEU A 116 -14.06 -17.32 5.78
C LEU A 116 -14.71 -16.61 6.96
N PHE A 117 -15.98 -16.23 6.83
CA PHE A 117 -16.74 -15.63 7.91
C PHE A 117 -16.95 -16.60 9.08
N GLU A 118 -17.35 -17.84 8.80
CA GLU A 118 -17.59 -18.87 9.80
C GLU A 118 -16.32 -19.31 10.55
N ALA A 119 -15.16 -19.14 9.95
CA ALA A 119 -13.88 -19.44 10.59
C ALA A 119 -13.52 -18.47 11.74
N THR A 120 -14.25 -17.36 11.90
CA THR A 120 -14.01 -16.43 13.00
C THR A 120 -14.66 -16.92 14.30
N ASP A 121 -13.88 -17.07 15.39
CA ASP A 121 -14.37 -17.44 16.69
C ASP A 121 -15.00 -16.23 17.41
N THR A 122 -16.29 -16.03 17.23
CA THR A 122 -17.06 -14.90 17.81
C THR A 122 -17.32 -15.03 19.31
N SER A 123 -16.80 -16.05 19.98
CA SER A 123 -16.90 -16.19 21.46
C SER A 123 -15.99 -15.20 22.21
N ASN A 124 -15.07 -14.55 21.50
CA ASN A 124 -14.12 -13.61 22.09
C ASN A 124 -13.98 -12.32 21.26
N ILE A 125 -13.43 -11.27 21.89
CA ILE A 125 -13.30 -9.94 21.26
C ILE A 125 -12.42 -9.93 20.01
N ILE A 126 -11.42 -10.82 19.91
CA ILE A 126 -10.55 -10.89 18.74
C ILE A 126 -11.35 -11.40 17.54
N GLY A 127 -12.08 -12.48 17.72
CA GLY A 127 -12.89 -13.05 16.65
C GLY A 127 -14.07 -12.17 16.26
N LEU A 128 -14.70 -11.47 17.23
CA LEU A 128 -15.72 -10.45 16.92
C LEU A 128 -15.12 -9.30 16.09
N ARG A 129 -13.94 -8.83 16.45
CA ARG A 129 -13.20 -7.81 15.65
C ARG A 129 -12.90 -8.31 14.24
N ASP A 130 -12.35 -9.50 14.13
CA ASP A 130 -11.93 -10.06 12.85
C ASP A 130 -13.15 -10.31 11.95
N ARG A 131 -14.26 -10.79 12.51
CA ARG A 131 -15.55 -10.89 11.81
C ARG A 131 -16.03 -9.53 11.30
N ALA A 132 -16.02 -8.51 12.14
CA ALA A 132 -16.43 -7.16 11.76
C ALA A 132 -15.54 -6.57 10.66
N ILE A 133 -14.23 -6.81 10.71
CA ILE A 133 -13.28 -6.41 9.66
C ILE A 133 -13.63 -7.09 8.33
N LEU A 134 -13.80 -8.40 8.32
CA LEU A 134 -14.09 -9.16 7.10
C LEU A 134 -15.42 -8.75 6.47
N GLU A 135 -16.47 -8.64 7.27
CA GLU A 135 -17.81 -8.21 6.83
C GLU A 135 -17.78 -6.78 6.26
N LEU A 136 -17.06 -5.86 6.93
CA LEU A 136 -16.94 -4.49 6.45
C LEU A 136 -16.16 -4.40 5.15
N LEU A 137 -15.04 -5.12 5.03
CA LEU A 137 -14.26 -5.19 3.79
C LEU A 137 -15.08 -5.75 2.64
N PHE A 138 -15.81 -6.83 2.86
CA PHE A 138 -16.64 -7.47 1.85
C PHE A 138 -17.78 -6.55 1.40
N SER A 139 -18.47 -5.92 2.34
CA SER A 139 -19.59 -5.02 2.06
C SER A 139 -19.18 -3.77 1.29
N THR A 140 -17.99 -3.21 1.60
CA THR A 140 -17.63 -1.85 1.19
C THR A 140 -16.54 -1.79 0.13
N GLY A 141 -15.77 -2.86 -0.03
CA GLY A 141 -14.59 -2.86 -0.90
C GLY A 141 -13.51 -1.86 -0.48
N LEU A 142 -13.41 -1.54 0.81
CA LEU A 142 -12.37 -0.68 1.36
C LEU A 142 -10.98 -1.26 1.12
N ARG A 143 -10.01 -0.38 0.87
CA ARG A 143 -8.60 -0.79 0.96
C ARG A 143 -8.20 -0.95 2.41
N VAL A 144 -7.23 -1.83 2.68
CA VAL A 144 -6.72 -2.02 4.06
C VAL A 144 -6.29 -0.69 4.69
N SER A 145 -5.61 0.17 3.92
CA SER A 145 -5.20 1.51 4.40
C SER A 145 -6.37 2.45 4.70
N GLU A 146 -7.49 2.30 4.03
CA GLU A 146 -8.72 3.05 4.32
C GLU A 146 -9.37 2.52 5.59
N LEU A 147 -9.45 1.20 5.74
CA LEU A 147 -10.02 0.53 6.91
C LEU A 147 -9.29 0.91 8.22
N VAL A 148 -7.94 0.82 8.23
CA VAL A 148 -7.14 1.05 9.45
C VAL A 148 -7.17 2.50 9.93
N ASN A 149 -7.56 3.44 9.06
CA ASN A 149 -7.71 4.85 9.40
C ASN A 149 -9.15 5.25 9.79
N LEU A 150 -10.08 4.30 9.91
CA LEU A 150 -11.44 4.58 10.35
C LEU A 150 -11.49 4.78 11.87
N ASN A 151 -12.17 5.84 12.29
CA ASN A 151 -12.53 6.07 13.68
C ASN A 151 -13.99 5.66 13.93
N LYS A 152 -14.37 5.43 15.19
CA LYS A 152 -15.74 5.11 15.59
C LYS A 152 -16.75 6.13 15.05
N GLU A 153 -16.39 7.42 15.12
CA GLU A 153 -17.24 8.53 14.67
C GLU A 153 -17.32 8.68 13.15
N SER A 154 -16.39 8.05 12.41
CA SER A 154 -16.36 8.11 10.94
C SER A 154 -17.54 7.41 10.28
N ILE A 155 -18.23 6.52 11.01
CA ILE A 155 -19.24 5.62 10.46
C ILE A 155 -20.59 5.90 11.12
N ASN A 156 -21.59 6.21 10.31
CA ASN A 156 -22.98 6.27 10.77
C ASN A 156 -23.64 4.90 10.61
N LEU A 157 -23.61 4.11 11.69
CA LEU A 157 -24.21 2.77 11.69
C LEU A 157 -25.73 2.80 11.58
N ASP A 158 -26.41 3.86 12.01
CA ASP A 158 -27.85 3.97 11.89
C ASP A 158 -28.27 4.10 10.43
N LYS A 159 -27.58 4.96 9.69
CA LYS A 159 -27.82 5.15 8.25
C LYS A 159 -27.19 4.05 7.39
N GLY A 160 -26.22 3.31 7.90
CA GLY A 160 -25.48 2.31 7.13
C GLY A 160 -24.61 2.91 6.03
N GLU A 161 -24.11 4.13 6.22
CA GLU A 161 -23.29 4.83 5.24
C GLU A 161 -22.21 5.70 5.89
N PHE A 162 -21.12 5.93 5.16
CA PHE A 162 -20.07 6.88 5.51
C PHE A 162 -19.32 7.33 4.26
N SER A 163 -18.50 8.37 4.40
CA SER A 163 -17.65 8.84 3.32
C SER A 163 -16.19 8.55 3.60
N ILE A 164 -15.46 8.11 2.59
CA ILE A 164 -14.02 7.93 2.68
C ILE A 164 -13.31 8.79 1.65
N ARG A 165 -12.15 9.30 2.06
CA ARG A 165 -11.28 10.06 1.19
C ARG A 165 -10.36 9.11 0.42
N GLY A 166 -10.59 8.99 -0.89
CA GLY A 166 -9.82 8.15 -1.79
C GLY A 166 -8.55 8.83 -2.31
N LYS A 167 -7.87 8.14 -3.24
CA LYS A 167 -6.70 8.67 -3.93
C LYS A 167 -7.06 9.98 -4.66
N GLY A 168 -6.24 11.02 -4.45
CA GLY A 168 -6.48 12.35 -5.04
C GLY A 168 -7.48 13.19 -4.26
N GLN A 169 -7.70 12.91 -2.98
CA GLN A 169 -8.58 13.67 -2.06
C GLN A 169 -10.05 13.75 -2.50
N LYS A 170 -10.52 12.79 -3.29
CA LYS A 170 -11.95 12.70 -3.66
C LYS A 170 -12.69 11.86 -2.63
N ASP A 171 -13.71 12.44 -2.04
CA ASP A 171 -14.60 11.72 -1.14
C ASP A 171 -15.55 10.83 -1.96
N ARG A 172 -15.79 9.62 -1.49
CA ARG A 172 -16.78 8.70 -2.06
C ARG A 172 -17.69 8.17 -0.97
N PRO A 173 -19.00 8.11 -1.20
CA PRO A 173 -19.91 7.44 -0.27
C PRO A 173 -19.66 5.94 -0.30
N VAL A 174 -19.85 5.31 0.85
CA VAL A 174 -19.70 3.86 1.04
C VAL A 174 -20.90 3.38 1.85
N TYR A 175 -21.51 2.29 1.40
CA TYR A 175 -22.70 1.71 2.03
C TYR A 175 -22.32 0.41 2.74
N ILE A 176 -22.92 0.19 3.90
CA ILE A 176 -22.66 -0.95 4.78
C ILE A 176 -23.86 -1.89 4.71
N SER A 177 -23.62 -3.19 4.46
CA SER A 177 -24.68 -4.20 4.52
C SER A 177 -25.19 -4.41 5.95
N ASP A 178 -26.40 -4.94 6.08
CA ASP A 178 -26.97 -5.26 7.40
C ASP A 178 -26.12 -6.28 8.17
N SER A 179 -25.51 -7.25 7.47
CA SER A 179 -24.58 -8.22 8.05
C SER A 179 -23.34 -7.52 8.64
N ALA A 180 -22.69 -6.64 7.88
CA ALA A 180 -21.53 -5.89 8.35
C ALA A 180 -21.91 -4.94 9.50
N LYS A 181 -23.07 -4.29 9.43
CA LYS A 181 -23.59 -3.46 10.52
C LYS A 181 -23.76 -4.26 11.80
N HIS A 182 -24.38 -5.45 11.72
CA HIS A 182 -24.57 -6.33 12.86
C HIS A 182 -23.22 -6.76 13.48
N ALA A 183 -22.29 -7.25 12.65
CA ALA A 183 -20.97 -7.66 13.13
C ALA A 183 -20.20 -6.53 13.82
N MET A 184 -20.28 -5.30 13.27
CA MET A 184 -19.66 -4.13 13.88
C MET A 184 -20.30 -3.76 15.22
N LEU A 185 -21.62 -3.81 15.34
CA LEU A 185 -22.33 -3.53 16.60
C LEU A 185 -21.94 -4.54 17.68
N GLU A 186 -21.88 -5.82 17.35
CA GLU A 186 -21.44 -6.88 18.27
C GLU A 186 -20.00 -6.65 18.76
N TYR A 187 -19.08 -6.34 17.86
CA TYR A 187 -17.71 -5.98 18.23
C TYR A 187 -17.66 -4.74 19.13
N LEU A 188 -18.32 -3.65 18.74
CA LEU A 188 -18.27 -2.38 19.48
C LEU A 188 -18.87 -2.48 20.87
N LYS A 189 -19.91 -3.31 21.08
CA LYS A 189 -20.50 -3.57 22.42
C LYS A 189 -19.49 -4.22 23.38
N THR A 190 -18.54 -4.99 22.87
CA THR A 190 -17.54 -5.67 23.71
C THR A 190 -16.31 -4.81 24.04
N ARG A 191 -16.16 -3.66 23.37
CA ARG A 191 -15.06 -2.74 23.63
C ARG A 191 -15.26 -1.99 24.93
N LYS A 192 -14.17 -1.94 25.73
CA LYS A 192 -14.14 -1.24 27.02
C LYS A 192 -13.10 -0.12 27.06
N ASP A 193 -12.46 0.17 25.92
CA ASP A 193 -11.42 1.18 25.77
C ASP A 193 -12.00 2.49 25.18
N ASP A 194 -11.28 3.60 25.43
CA ASP A 194 -11.64 4.95 24.94
C ASP A 194 -10.95 5.31 23.61
N ASN A 195 -10.25 4.36 22.98
CA ASN A 195 -9.55 4.61 21.73
C ASN A 195 -10.55 4.97 20.62
N GLU A 196 -10.24 6.05 19.90
CA GLU A 196 -11.08 6.56 18.80
C GLU A 196 -11.08 5.62 17.58
N ALA A 197 -9.99 4.88 17.35
CA ALA A 197 -9.89 3.99 16.19
C ALA A 197 -11.02 2.96 16.18
N LEU A 198 -11.63 2.72 15.00
CA LEU A 198 -12.71 1.76 14.86
C LEU A 198 -12.27 0.35 15.25
N PHE A 199 -11.09 -0.08 14.80
CA PHE A 199 -10.51 -1.38 15.13
C PHE A 199 -9.22 -1.20 15.92
N VAL A 200 -9.10 -1.92 17.03
CA VAL A 200 -7.91 -1.89 17.90
C VAL A 200 -7.27 -3.26 18.03
N GLN A 201 -6.00 -3.27 18.36
CA GLN A 201 -5.33 -4.50 18.73
C GLN A 201 -5.92 -5.00 20.05
N ALA A 202 -6.61 -6.14 20.00
CA ALA A 202 -7.07 -6.82 21.20
C ALA A 202 -6.02 -7.82 21.64
N SER A 203 -5.50 -7.70 22.87
CA SER A 203 -4.74 -8.77 23.51
C SER A 203 -5.70 -9.81 24.08
N LYS A 204 -5.36 -11.10 23.95
CA LYS A 204 -6.00 -12.11 24.80
C LYS A 204 -5.73 -11.69 26.25
N ASN A 205 -6.76 -11.34 27.01
CA ASN A 205 -6.62 -11.02 28.41
C ASN A 205 -5.81 -12.15 29.10
N LYS A 206 -4.55 -11.85 29.44
CA LYS A 206 -3.97 -12.47 30.62
C LYS A 206 -4.59 -11.70 31.78
N ASN A 207 -5.67 -12.21 32.34
CA ASN A 207 -5.94 -11.98 33.77
C ASN A 207 -7.38 -12.37 34.09
N SER A 208 -7.49 -13.48 34.71
CA SER A 208 -8.35 -13.70 35.85
C SER A 208 -7.90 -14.99 36.52
N ASP A 209 -6.70 -14.96 37.10
CA ASP A 209 -6.31 -15.90 38.13
C ASP A 209 -5.23 -15.22 38.96
N GLU A 210 -5.68 -14.34 39.84
CA GLU A 210 -5.03 -13.96 41.09
C GLU A 210 -6.04 -13.12 41.90
N ALA A 211 -6.88 -13.82 42.67
CA ALA A 211 -7.49 -13.34 43.92
C ALA A 211 -7.81 -14.56 44.77
#